data_0c567b189f522b682b2a599c3530dac5
#
_entry.id   0c567b189f522b682b2a599c3530dac5
#
_cell.length_a   1.000
_cell.length_b   1.000
_cell.length_c   1.000
_cell.angle_alpha   90.00
_cell.angle_beta   90.00
_cell.angle_gamma   90.00
#
_symmetry.space_group_name_H-M   'P 1'
#
loop_
_entity.id
_entity.type
_entity.pdbx_description
1 polymer ?
#
loop_
_entity_poly.entity_id
_entity_poly.type
_entity_poly.pdbx_seq_one_letter_code
_entity_poly.pdbx_strand_id
1 'polypeptide(L)'
;DKLTVNAGNVKVFGKGTITTILKSTENTGITYIYASNQAQLPATLPQGFEKVSLEAENLKEAMAEGGVYQLKEDVDIAGRSIEIPAGTAATLDLNGNTITAANRGVDGIAVYGNLTLKDSKGNGRIVANKDYTGGAYGAGLIRIIGENAAMIMQGGTIYAARENATNNGQYGVAVYEGGDFTITGGKIEAGWSAVLGNGKYKTQNSVIRIEGGELISTSDYAVYLPQSGTTTISGGKVYGVGGGVCINRGTLNVEGTALITSKGTGDTGDWGDGTGNMESAAINVAAKYGDCVVNIKGGTLTAEANALVSTGNAGYTPAINVSGGTFSDPSLLGHLSAGANVKVKLLKDYEGPGLGIFYGKNGSRATVEIDLNQHAWNLTNDPLFGSTGYQNQYFHLEKDAFVTFRNGTVQPKEVASGRMLIQNYCHLTLDKVKLIGGSSCKYVISNNNGSCTISNSTITAAAGQCAFDVYSYKPYPGGVTVTVNGQSVINGRVEFDGNSGKKNGNLVINGGTINGNLSANNDYYDSINKNIIIKEGVTFGADVTGWDDYK
;
A
#
# COMPACT_ATOMS: atom_id res chain seq x y z
N ASP A 1 -14.34 -33.36 48.96
CA ASP A 1 -13.43 -32.73 49.92
C ASP A 1 -13.98 -31.34 50.33
N LYS A 2 -13.65 -30.91 51.53
CA LYS A 2 -14.09 -29.62 52.10
C LYS A 2 -12.91 -28.65 52.13
N LEU A 3 -13.12 -27.43 51.63
CA LEU A 3 -12.18 -26.32 51.73
C LEU A 3 -12.75 -25.25 52.66
N THR A 4 -12.01 -24.88 53.71
CA THR A 4 -12.35 -23.75 54.57
C THR A 4 -11.32 -22.64 54.38
N VAL A 5 -11.78 -21.43 54.06
CA VAL A 5 -10.91 -20.28 53.79
C VAL A 5 -11.06 -19.28 54.94
N ASN A 6 -9.99 -19.16 55.73
CA ASN A 6 -9.99 -18.28 56.91
C ASN A 6 -9.60 -16.85 56.60
N ALA A 7 -8.69 -16.64 55.64
CA ALA A 7 -8.29 -15.32 55.22
C ALA A 7 -7.61 -15.39 53.84
N GLY A 8 -7.65 -14.29 53.11
CA GLY A 8 -6.95 -14.15 51.82
C GLY A 8 -7.52 -14.98 50.66
N ASN A 9 -6.78 -15.05 49.59
CA ASN A 9 -7.13 -15.80 48.39
C ASN A 9 -6.54 -17.23 48.42
N VAL A 10 -7.10 -18.14 47.62
CA VAL A 10 -6.72 -19.56 47.63
C VAL A 10 -6.31 -19.99 46.22
N LYS A 11 -5.14 -20.64 46.10
CA LYS A 11 -4.73 -21.33 44.88
C LYS A 11 -5.04 -22.82 45.00
N VAL A 12 -5.81 -23.37 44.06
CA VAL A 12 -6.22 -24.79 44.03
C VAL A 12 -5.50 -25.47 42.85
N PHE A 13 -4.63 -26.40 43.17
CA PHE A 13 -3.83 -27.15 42.20
C PHE A 13 -4.39 -28.55 41.96
N GLY A 14 -4.14 -29.10 40.77
CA GLY A 14 -4.39 -30.51 40.46
C GLY A 14 -5.82 -30.83 40.03
N LYS A 15 -6.17 -32.14 40.13
CA LYS A 15 -7.39 -32.73 39.57
C LYS A 15 -8.42 -33.08 40.66
N GLY A 16 -8.28 -32.61 41.86
CA GLY A 16 -9.14 -32.95 42.98
C GLY A 16 -10.52 -32.33 42.88
N THR A 17 -11.51 -32.99 43.51
CA THR A 17 -12.88 -32.50 43.62
C THR A 17 -13.08 -31.86 44.97
N ILE A 18 -13.48 -30.58 44.99
CA ILE A 18 -13.91 -29.87 46.19
C ILE A 18 -15.42 -29.78 46.15
N THR A 19 -16.08 -30.44 47.08
CA THR A 19 -17.55 -30.50 47.15
C THR A 19 -18.17 -29.41 48.02
N THR A 20 -17.40 -28.87 48.96
CA THR A 20 -17.87 -27.84 49.88
C THR A 20 -16.80 -26.77 50.08
N ILE A 21 -17.20 -25.52 49.96
CA ILE A 21 -16.35 -24.36 50.23
C ILE A 21 -17.03 -23.54 51.36
N LEU A 22 -16.27 -23.22 52.39
CA LEU A 22 -16.73 -22.40 53.51
C LEU A 22 -15.82 -21.20 53.67
N LYS A 23 -16.41 -20.08 54.08
CA LYS A 23 -15.71 -18.84 54.40
C LYS A 23 -15.77 -18.63 55.90
N SER A 24 -14.65 -18.26 56.50
CA SER A 24 -14.61 -17.83 57.89
C SER A 24 -15.42 -16.54 58.08
N THR A 25 -16.05 -16.38 59.24
CA THR A 25 -16.78 -15.17 59.61
C THR A 25 -15.91 -13.92 59.68
N GLU A 26 -14.61 -14.09 59.84
CA GLU A 26 -13.63 -12.99 59.87
C GLU A 26 -13.26 -12.45 58.49
N ASN A 27 -13.53 -13.21 57.45
CA ASN A 27 -13.22 -12.84 56.07
C ASN A 27 -14.41 -12.12 55.41
N THR A 28 -14.43 -10.81 55.42
CA THR A 28 -15.56 -9.98 54.96
C THR A 28 -15.48 -9.56 53.47
N GLY A 29 -14.33 -9.70 52.83
CA GLY A 29 -14.13 -9.33 51.42
C GLY A 29 -14.48 -10.44 50.43
N ILE A 30 -14.31 -10.19 49.12
CA ILE A 30 -14.36 -11.21 48.07
C ILE A 30 -13.10 -12.08 48.19
N THR A 31 -13.28 -13.39 48.18
CA THR A 31 -12.18 -14.36 48.19
C THR A 31 -12.08 -14.99 46.81
N TYR A 32 -10.95 -14.83 46.17
CA TYR A 32 -10.69 -15.43 44.86
C TYR A 32 -10.15 -16.85 45.04
N ILE A 33 -10.75 -17.80 44.30
CA ILE A 33 -10.27 -19.17 44.22
C ILE A 33 -9.60 -19.35 42.86
N TYR A 34 -8.27 -19.34 42.83
CA TYR A 34 -7.48 -19.60 41.66
C TYR A 34 -7.39 -21.10 41.44
N ALA A 35 -8.21 -21.63 40.55
CA ALA A 35 -8.29 -23.06 40.30
C ALA A 35 -7.77 -23.41 38.89
N SER A 36 -7.05 -24.52 38.76
CA SER A 36 -6.73 -25.10 37.45
C SER A 36 -8.02 -25.52 36.72
N ASN A 37 -7.99 -25.59 35.40
CA ASN A 37 -9.14 -26.05 34.61
C ASN A 37 -9.52 -27.51 34.92
N GLN A 38 -8.61 -28.28 35.51
CA GLN A 38 -8.83 -29.66 35.94
C GLN A 38 -9.41 -29.80 37.34
N ALA A 39 -9.39 -28.73 38.15
CA ALA A 39 -9.96 -28.76 39.50
C ALA A 39 -11.47 -28.69 39.41
N GLN A 40 -12.15 -29.64 40.08
CA GLN A 40 -13.60 -29.68 40.16
C GLN A 40 -14.06 -28.93 41.42
N LEU A 41 -14.64 -27.75 41.20
CA LEU A 41 -15.28 -26.93 42.24
C LEU A 41 -16.78 -27.15 42.19
N PRO A 42 -17.51 -26.80 43.28
CA PRO A 42 -18.98 -26.77 43.26
C PRO A 42 -19.49 -25.94 42.08
N ALA A 43 -20.57 -26.39 41.44
CA ALA A 43 -21.17 -25.68 40.28
C ALA A 43 -21.58 -24.25 40.63
N THR A 44 -21.96 -24.02 41.91
CA THR A 44 -22.25 -22.69 42.44
C THR A 44 -21.34 -22.45 43.64
N LEU A 45 -20.55 -21.39 43.56
CA LEU A 45 -19.73 -20.96 44.69
C LEU A 45 -20.59 -20.22 45.72
N PRO A 46 -20.30 -20.37 47.03
CA PRO A 46 -20.95 -19.57 48.05
C PRO A 46 -20.75 -18.08 47.87
N GLN A 47 -21.65 -17.28 48.44
CA GLN A 47 -21.52 -15.82 48.38
C GLN A 47 -20.16 -15.36 48.93
N GLY A 48 -19.52 -14.43 48.21
CA GLY A 48 -18.23 -13.88 48.59
C GLY A 48 -17.03 -14.68 48.06
N PHE A 49 -17.28 -15.68 47.18
CA PHE A 49 -16.21 -16.36 46.43
C PHE A 49 -16.35 -16.15 44.92
N GLU A 50 -15.24 -15.95 44.28
CA GLU A 50 -15.14 -15.91 42.83
C GLU A 50 -14.07 -16.90 42.33
N LYS A 51 -14.41 -17.70 41.32
CA LYS A 51 -13.47 -18.58 40.65
C LYS A 51 -12.69 -17.77 39.63
N VAL A 52 -11.36 -17.93 39.65
CA VAL A 52 -10.46 -17.37 38.67
C VAL A 52 -9.58 -18.50 38.11
N SER A 53 -9.21 -18.44 36.87
CA SER A 53 -8.23 -19.38 36.28
C SER A 53 -6.91 -19.25 37.02
N LEU A 54 -6.36 -20.37 37.48
CA LEU A 54 -5.02 -20.40 38.08
C LEU A 54 -3.95 -20.04 37.05
N GLU A 55 -4.13 -20.52 35.83
CA GLU A 55 -3.22 -20.18 34.74
C GLU A 55 -3.26 -18.69 34.40
N ALA A 56 -4.43 -18.04 34.47
CA ALA A 56 -4.55 -16.60 34.30
C ALA A 56 -3.76 -15.82 35.36
N GLU A 57 -3.78 -16.26 36.61
CA GLU A 57 -3.02 -15.62 37.68
C GLU A 57 -1.51 -15.86 37.50
N ASN A 58 -1.12 -17.11 37.21
CA ASN A 58 0.29 -17.43 36.92
C ASN A 58 0.85 -16.64 35.74
N LEU A 59 0.06 -16.50 34.68
CA LEU A 59 0.40 -15.67 33.52
C LEU A 59 0.58 -14.21 33.94
N LYS A 60 -0.37 -13.66 34.69
CA LYS A 60 -0.31 -12.28 35.16
C LYS A 60 0.91 -12.02 36.05
N GLU A 61 1.17 -12.91 37.05
CA GLU A 61 2.34 -12.81 37.90
C GLU A 61 3.64 -12.89 37.08
N ALA A 62 3.77 -13.86 36.17
CA ALA A 62 4.95 -14.03 35.33
C ALA A 62 5.20 -12.84 34.40
N MET A 63 4.16 -12.25 33.83
CA MET A 63 4.32 -11.06 32.98
C MET A 63 4.75 -9.83 33.78
N ALA A 64 4.27 -9.71 35.01
CA ALA A 64 4.66 -8.63 35.91
C ALA A 64 6.11 -8.77 36.44
N GLU A 65 6.55 -9.99 36.68
CA GLU A 65 7.92 -10.29 37.13
C GLU A 65 8.95 -10.29 35.99
N GLY A 66 8.51 -10.59 34.77
CA GLY A 66 9.37 -10.73 33.60
C GLY A 66 9.92 -12.14 33.40
N GLY A 67 10.78 -12.28 32.37
CA GLY A 67 11.32 -13.58 31.98
C GLY A 67 10.47 -14.30 30.93
N VAL A 68 10.56 -15.62 30.86
CA VAL A 68 9.89 -16.43 29.83
C VAL A 68 8.74 -17.22 30.46
N TYR A 69 7.55 -17.03 29.95
CA TYR A 69 6.37 -17.79 30.33
C TYR A 69 5.77 -18.52 29.12
N GLN A 70 5.52 -19.80 29.28
CA GLN A 70 4.86 -20.63 28.29
C GLN A 70 3.49 -21.06 28.82
N LEU A 71 2.41 -20.74 28.06
CA LEU A 71 1.06 -21.15 28.44
C LEU A 71 0.92 -22.67 28.48
N LYS A 72 0.23 -23.15 29.51
CA LYS A 72 -0.01 -24.58 29.73
C LYS A 72 -1.38 -25.03 29.27
N GLU A 73 -2.35 -24.12 29.27
CA GLU A 73 -3.73 -24.35 28.88
C GLU A 73 -4.37 -23.05 28.38
N ASP A 74 -5.57 -23.13 27.82
CA ASP A 74 -6.38 -21.97 27.45
C ASP A 74 -6.77 -21.16 28.67
N VAL A 75 -6.77 -19.84 28.53
CA VAL A 75 -6.98 -18.90 29.63
C VAL A 75 -8.04 -17.88 29.28
N ASP A 76 -9.04 -17.72 30.17
CA ASP A 76 -9.88 -16.53 30.22
C ASP A 76 -9.34 -15.59 31.30
N ILE A 77 -8.92 -14.39 30.89
CA ILE A 77 -8.37 -13.39 31.80
C ILE A 77 -9.45 -12.63 32.59
N ALA A 78 -10.73 -12.95 32.34
CA ALA A 78 -11.89 -12.59 33.16
C ALA A 78 -11.90 -11.14 33.68
N GLY A 79 -11.62 -10.17 32.78
CA GLY A 79 -11.65 -8.77 33.14
C GLY A 79 -10.46 -8.21 33.87
N ARG A 80 -9.36 -8.87 33.76
CA ARG A 80 -8.11 -8.40 34.29
C ARG A 80 -7.17 -8.09 33.14
N SER A 81 -6.51 -6.94 33.17
CA SER A 81 -5.37 -6.68 32.31
C SER A 81 -4.19 -7.53 32.73
N ILE A 82 -3.50 -8.08 31.75
CA ILE A 82 -2.14 -8.57 31.90
C ILE A 82 -1.23 -7.37 31.68
N GLU A 83 -0.38 -7.05 32.63
CA GLU A 83 0.51 -5.89 32.55
C GLU A 83 1.96 -6.32 32.53
N ILE A 84 2.73 -5.74 31.62
CA ILE A 84 4.19 -5.79 31.62
C ILE A 84 4.66 -4.42 32.13
N PRO A 85 5.11 -4.32 33.39
CA PRO A 85 5.50 -3.05 34.00
C PRO A 85 6.69 -2.40 33.30
N ALA A 86 6.82 -1.09 33.46
CA ALA A 86 7.98 -0.35 32.98
C ALA A 86 9.28 -0.92 33.57
N GLY A 87 10.29 -1.07 32.73
CA GLY A 87 11.57 -1.68 33.09
C GLY A 87 11.58 -3.21 33.13
N THR A 88 10.42 -3.86 32.94
CA THR A 88 10.31 -5.32 32.88
C THR A 88 10.48 -5.81 31.44
N ALA A 89 11.11 -6.97 31.26
CA ALA A 89 11.20 -7.67 29.98
C ALA A 89 10.59 -9.08 30.10
N ALA A 90 9.52 -9.33 29.36
CA ALA A 90 8.81 -10.59 29.38
C ALA A 90 8.72 -11.23 27.99
N THR A 91 8.76 -12.55 27.95
CA THR A 91 8.46 -13.34 26.76
C THR A 91 7.26 -14.22 27.04
N LEU A 92 6.20 -14.06 26.24
CA LEU A 92 5.01 -14.89 26.28
C LEU A 92 5.02 -15.86 25.11
N ASP A 93 5.07 -17.14 25.40
CA ASP A 93 4.89 -18.21 24.43
C ASP A 93 3.47 -18.76 24.57
N LEU A 94 2.63 -18.55 23.56
CA LEU A 94 1.25 -19.06 23.55
C LEU A 94 1.21 -20.58 23.54
N ASN A 95 2.23 -21.26 23.01
CA ASN A 95 2.37 -22.72 23.01
C ASN A 95 1.11 -23.42 22.46
N GLY A 96 0.45 -22.83 21.46
CA GLY A 96 -0.78 -23.32 20.84
C GLY A 96 -2.07 -23.05 21.64
N ASN A 97 -2.01 -22.36 22.77
CA ASN A 97 -3.16 -22.07 23.62
C ASN A 97 -3.75 -20.69 23.34
N THR A 98 -4.96 -20.48 23.86
CA THR A 98 -5.75 -19.26 23.67
C THR A 98 -5.82 -18.44 24.95
N ILE A 99 -5.57 -17.13 24.83
CA ILE A 99 -5.91 -16.13 25.83
C ILE A 99 -7.19 -15.42 25.40
N THR A 100 -8.24 -15.50 26.19
CA THR A 100 -9.50 -14.80 25.95
C THR A 100 -9.63 -13.57 26.83
N ALA A 101 -9.76 -12.40 26.21
CA ALA A 101 -10.10 -11.15 26.89
C ALA A 101 -11.62 -10.95 26.83
N ALA A 102 -12.28 -10.97 27.99
CA ALA A 102 -13.73 -11.07 28.09
C ALA A 102 -14.43 -9.81 28.60
N ASN A 103 -13.71 -8.76 28.99
CA ASN A 103 -14.33 -7.69 29.79
C ASN A 103 -14.32 -6.30 29.12
N ARG A 104 -15.20 -5.48 29.67
CA ARG A 104 -15.39 -4.08 29.29
C ARG A 104 -14.49 -3.16 30.12
N GLY A 105 -13.88 -2.18 29.43
CA GLY A 105 -13.17 -1.09 30.08
C GLY A 105 -11.76 -1.41 30.58
N VAL A 106 -11.22 -2.59 30.31
CA VAL A 106 -9.83 -2.97 30.65
C VAL A 106 -9.08 -3.41 29.42
N ASP A 107 -7.76 -3.24 29.42
CA ASP A 107 -6.90 -3.76 28.37
C ASP A 107 -6.82 -5.28 28.46
N GLY A 108 -6.68 -5.95 27.34
CA GLY A 108 -6.30 -7.35 27.34
C GLY A 108 -4.87 -7.49 27.85
N ILE A 109 -3.92 -6.88 27.15
CA ILE A 109 -2.52 -6.80 27.57
C ILE A 109 -2.05 -5.35 27.48
N ALA A 110 -1.52 -4.81 28.58
CA ALA A 110 -0.91 -3.49 28.65
C ALA A 110 0.61 -3.63 28.78
N VAL A 111 1.34 -3.09 27.83
CA VAL A 111 2.78 -3.15 27.76
C VAL A 111 3.37 -1.79 28.08
N TYR A 112 3.92 -1.62 29.27
CA TYR A 112 4.71 -0.46 29.70
C TYR A 112 6.21 -0.75 29.69
N GLY A 113 6.60 -2.04 29.66
CA GLY A 113 7.97 -2.55 29.51
C GLY A 113 8.18 -3.17 28.13
N ASN A 114 8.86 -4.31 28.09
CA ASN A 114 9.19 -5.00 26.84
C ASN A 114 8.49 -6.36 26.78
N LEU A 115 7.72 -6.62 25.74
CA LEU A 115 7.06 -7.90 25.50
C LEU A 115 7.56 -8.54 24.20
N THR A 116 7.99 -9.80 24.29
CA THR A 116 8.12 -10.67 23.12
C THR A 116 6.97 -11.66 23.10
N LEU A 117 6.13 -11.61 22.06
CA LEU A 117 5.04 -12.58 21.85
C LEU A 117 5.49 -13.61 20.80
N LYS A 118 5.40 -14.87 21.14
CA LYS A 118 5.65 -15.98 20.23
C LYS A 118 4.65 -17.12 20.42
N ASP A 119 4.65 -18.06 19.51
CA ASP A 119 3.82 -19.26 19.56
C ASP A 119 4.60 -20.46 19.03
N SER A 120 5.13 -21.25 19.93
CA SER A 120 5.99 -22.40 19.58
C SER A 120 5.26 -23.53 18.87
N LYS A 121 3.92 -23.62 18.96
CA LYS A 121 3.08 -24.65 18.31
C LYS A 121 2.30 -24.15 17.09
N GLY A 122 2.18 -22.85 16.87
CA GLY A 122 1.61 -22.28 15.65
C GLY A 122 0.09 -22.06 15.66
N ASN A 123 -0.64 -22.43 16.73
CA ASN A 123 -2.10 -22.28 16.82
C ASN A 123 -2.54 -21.35 17.96
N GLY A 124 -1.59 -20.75 18.66
CA GLY A 124 -1.86 -19.89 19.81
C GLY A 124 -2.53 -18.58 19.41
N ARG A 125 -3.46 -18.12 20.25
CA ARG A 125 -4.27 -16.95 19.97
C ARG A 125 -4.45 -16.06 21.19
N ILE A 126 -4.61 -14.75 20.94
CA ILE A 126 -5.14 -13.78 21.90
C ILE A 126 -6.43 -13.24 21.28
N VAL A 127 -7.58 -13.48 21.94
CA VAL A 127 -8.91 -13.27 21.37
C VAL A 127 -9.71 -12.27 22.19
N ALA A 128 -10.30 -11.28 21.56
CA ALA A 128 -11.35 -10.46 22.15
C ALA A 128 -12.70 -11.19 22.01
N ASN A 129 -13.37 -11.47 23.11
CA ASN A 129 -14.73 -12.01 23.03
C ASN A 129 -15.76 -10.91 22.71
N LYS A 130 -17.03 -11.31 22.54
CA LYS A 130 -18.14 -10.41 22.19
C LYS A 130 -18.35 -9.25 23.17
N ASP A 131 -17.97 -9.40 24.42
CA ASP A 131 -18.17 -8.41 25.49
C ASP A 131 -16.96 -7.49 25.68
N TYR A 132 -15.85 -7.76 25.00
CA TYR A 132 -14.65 -6.94 25.08
C TYR A 132 -14.86 -5.57 24.42
N THR A 133 -14.63 -4.49 25.13
CA THR A 133 -14.76 -3.12 24.64
C THR A 133 -13.46 -2.31 24.70
N GLY A 134 -12.38 -2.93 25.14
CA GLY A 134 -11.09 -2.27 25.35
C GLY A 134 -11.01 -1.47 26.65
N GLY A 135 -9.80 -1.08 27.00
CA GLY A 135 -9.49 -0.24 28.15
C GLY A 135 -9.79 1.25 27.94
N ALA A 136 -9.18 2.09 28.73
CA ALA A 136 -9.27 3.55 28.61
C ALA A 136 -8.93 3.98 27.16
N TYR A 137 -9.78 4.83 26.58
CA TYR A 137 -9.74 5.26 25.18
C TYR A 137 -10.22 4.24 24.13
N GLY A 138 -10.83 3.13 24.56
CA GLY A 138 -11.53 2.19 23.68
C GLY A 138 -10.64 1.43 22.69
N ALA A 139 -9.34 1.30 22.94
CA ALA A 139 -8.45 0.91 21.89
C ALA A 139 -7.51 -0.23 22.26
N GLY A 140 -7.41 -1.19 21.34
CA GLY A 140 -6.39 -2.23 21.31
C GLY A 140 -6.65 -3.40 22.27
N LEU A 141 -6.67 -4.60 21.71
CA LEU A 141 -6.59 -5.82 22.52
C LEU A 141 -5.23 -5.88 23.24
N ILE A 142 -4.20 -5.37 22.59
CA ILE A 142 -2.88 -5.12 23.19
C ILE A 142 -2.56 -3.63 23.05
N ARG A 143 -2.12 -3.00 24.14
CA ARG A 143 -1.64 -1.62 24.13
C ARG A 143 -0.18 -1.54 24.54
N ILE A 144 0.61 -0.79 23.78
CA ILE A 144 2.02 -0.46 24.03
C ILE A 144 2.04 1.02 24.40
N ILE A 145 2.50 1.36 25.61
CA ILE A 145 2.29 2.69 26.19
C ILE A 145 3.58 3.24 26.77
N GLY A 146 4.10 4.31 26.19
CA GLY A 146 5.27 5.05 26.67
C GLY A 146 6.54 4.81 25.84
N GLU A 147 7.44 5.79 25.87
CA GLU A 147 8.66 5.85 25.05
C GLU A 147 9.64 4.68 25.28
N ASN A 148 9.55 4.01 26.43
CA ASN A 148 10.39 2.86 26.76
C ASN A 148 9.62 1.52 26.66
N ALA A 149 8.38 1.55 26.19
CA ALA A 149 7.58 0.37 26.00
C ALA A 149 7.80 -0.20 24.59
N ALA A 150 8.04 -1.50 24.50
CA ALA A 150 8.22 -2.15 23.20
C ALA A 150 7.55 -3.52 23.15
N MET A 151 7.05 -3.88 21.98
CA MET A 151 6.55 -5.22 21.70
C MET A 151 7.14 -5.78 20.41
N ILE A 152 7.62 -7.02 20.48
CA ILE A 152 8.01 -7.80 19.30
C ILE A 152 7.06 -8.99 19.17
N MET A 153 6.36 -9.06 18.04
CA MET A 153 5.51 -10.21 17.70
C MET A 153 6.22 -11.09 16.67
N GLN A 154 6.54 -12.32 17.09
CA GLN A 154 7.23 -13.31 16.26
C GLN A 154 6.28 -14.41 15.75
N GLY A 155 5.11 -14.58 16.38
CA GLY A 155 4.15 -15.62 16.02
C GLY A 155 2.85 -15.52 16.81
N GLY A 156 1.93 -16.45 16.54
CA GLY A 156 0.59 -16.49 17.10
C GLY A 156 -0.40 -15.59 16.37
N THR A 157 -1.62 -15.55 16.84
CA THR A 157 -2.70 -14.75 16.26
C THR A 157 -3.30 -13.81 17.30
N ILE A 158 -3.36 -12.52 17.00
CA ILE A 158 -4.16 -11.55 17.74
C ILE A 158 -5.47 -11.38 16.98
N TYR A 159 -6.59 -11.80 17.58
CA TYR A 159 -7.90 -11.77 16.96
C TYR A 159 -8.82 -10.82 17.70
N ALA A 160 -8.93 -9.61 17.20
CA ALA A 160 -9.72 -8.54 17.77
C ALA A 160 -11.04 -8.28 17.01
N ALA A 161 -11.34 -9.06 15.97
CA ALA A 161 -12.64 -9.08 15.29
C ALA A 161 -13.61 -9.92 16.12
N ARG A 162 -14.40 -9.31 17.00
CA ARG A 162 -15.30 -10.00 17.92
C ARG A 162 -16.33 -10.84 17.18
N GLU A 163 -16.30 -12.15 17.38
CA GLU A 163 -17.30 -13.07 16.84
C GLU A 163 -18.70 -12.75 17.41
N ASN A 164 -19.69 -12.75 16.53
CA ASN A 164 -21.11 -12.55 16.89
C ASN A 164 -21.45 -11.21 17.56
N ALA A 165 -20.61 -10.19 17.46
CA ALA A 165 -20.92 -8.86 17.94
C ALA A 165 -21.72 -8.07 16.90
N THR A 166 -22.72 -7.30 17.32
CA THR A 166 -23.46 -6.37 16.45
C THR A 166 -22.60 -5.22 15.95
N ASN A 167 -21.54 -4.88 16.67
CA ASN A 167 -20.49 -3.96 16.25
C ASN A 167 -19.15 -4.69 16.36
N ASN A 168 -18.59 -5.04 15.22
CA ASN A 168 -17.35 -5.80 15.09
C ASN A 168 -16.08 -4.93 15.20
N GLY A 169 -16.24 -3.68 15.64
CA GLY A 169 -15.18 -2.70 15.73
C GLY A 169 -14.29 -2.89 16.95
N GLN A 170 -13.22 -3.63 16.82
CA GLN A 170 -12.13 -3.66 17.78
C GLN A 170 -10.80 -3.50 17.07
N TYR A 171 -9.82 -2.99 17.81
CA TYR A 171 -8.46 -2.76 17.36
C TYR A 171 -7.54 -3.88 17.87
N GLY A 172 -6.55 -4.25 17.05
CA GLY A 172 -5.56 -5.27 17.41
C GLY A 172 -4.52 -4.74 18.38
N VAL A 173 -3.49 -4.08 17.87
CA VAL A 173 -2.36 -3.51 18.62
C VAL A 173 -2.40 -2.00 18.55
N ALA A 174 -2.50 -1.34 19.69
CA ALA A 174 -2.44 0.11 19.81
C ALA A 174 -1.06 0.55 20.33
N VAL A 175 -0.43 1.48 19.62
CA VAL A 175 0.90 2.00 19.94
C VAL A 175 0.78 3.46 20.36
N TYR A 176 0.93 3.73 21.64
CA TYR A 176 0.66 5.04 22.25
C TYR A 176 1.89 5.60 22.96
N GLU A 177 1.89 6.92 23.11
CA GLU A 177 2.85 7.64 23.96
C GLU A 177 4.33 7.36 23.61
N GLY A 178 4.62 7.16 22.32
CA GLY A 178 5.99 6.92 21.86
C GLY A 178 6.45 5.46 21.91
N GLY A 179 5.54 4.52 22.13
CA GLY A 179 5.87 3.09 22.16
C GLY A 179 6.38 2.53 20.83
N ASP A 180 7.08 1.40 20.90
CA ASP A 180 7.65 0.68 19.77
C ASP A 180 6.94 -0.64 19.51
N PHE A 181 6.63 -0.91 18.25
CA PHE A 181 6.05 -2.18 17.81
C PHE A 181 6.79 -2.77 16.63
N THR A 182 7.16 -4.04 16.72
CA THR A 182 7.75 -4.80 15.61
C THR A 182 6.99 -6.12 15.43
N ILE A 183 6.61 -6.42 14.19
CA ILE A 183 6.07 -7.73 13.82
C ILE A 183 6.96 -8.38 12.76
N THR A 184 7.47 -9.57 13.08
CA THR A 184 8.28 -10.40 12.18
C THR A 184 7.52 -11.64 11.70
N GLY A 185 6.44 -12.01 12.38
CA GLY A 185 5.60 -13.16 12.03
C GLY A 185 4.31 -13.20 12.83
N GLY A 186 3.42 -14.13 12.48
CA GLY A 186 2.10 -14.24 13.07
C GLY A 186 1.04 -13.42 12.34
N LYS A 187 -0.11 -13.24 12.96
CA LYS A 187 -1.28 -12.60 12.35
C LYS A 187 -1.98 -11.68 13.33
N ILE A 188 -2.39 -10.50 12.88
CA ILE A 188 -3.29 -9.61 13.60
C ILE A 188 -4.53 -9.40 12.73
N GLU A 189 -5.68 -9.81 13.23
CA GLU A 189 -6.97 -9.61 12.57
C GLU A 189 -7.91 -8.83 13.49
N ALA A 190 -8.39 -7.70 12.99
CA ALA A 190 -9.22 -6.78 13.76
C ALA A 190 -10.49 -6.41 12.99
N GLY A 191 -11.53 -6.08 13.70
CA GLY A 191 -12.74 -5.51 13.13
C GLY A 191 -12.45 -4.14 12.50
N TRP A 192 -11.72 -3.31 13.25
CA TRP A 192 -11.18 -2.02 12.79
C TRP A 192 -9.69 -2.18 12.46
N SER A 193 -8.82 -1.28 12.93
CA SER A 193 -7.40 -1.36 12.54
C SER A 193 -6.64 -2.47 13.27
N ALA A 194 -5.83 -3.22 12.53
CA ALA A 194 -4.94 -4.22 13.10
C ALA A 194 -3.82 -3.56 13.94
N VAL A 195 -3.27 -2.45 13.45
CA VAL A 195 -2.28 -1.63 14.17
C VAL A 195 -2.69 -0.17 14.08
N LEU A 196 -2.67 0.52 15.21
CA LEU A 196 -3.05 1.94 15.23
C LEU A 196 -2.25 2.75 16.25
N GLY A 197 -2.22 4.05 16.00
CA GLY A 197 -1.90 5.09 16.98
C GLY A 197 -3.16 5.81 17.47
N ASN A 198 -2.99 6.91 18.22
CA ASN A 198 -4.07 7.79 18.62
C ASN A 198 -3.68 9.26 18.44
N GLY A 199 -4.55 10.03 17.80
CA GLY A 199 -4.34 11.47 17.55
C GLY A 199 -4.18 12.33 18.82
N LYS A 200 -4.59 11.83 19.99
CA LYS A 200 -4.29 12.45 21.27
C LYS A 200 -2.77 12.55 21.52
N TYR A 201 -2.01 11.57 21.03
CA TYR A 201 -0.56 11.47 21.20
C TYR A 201 0.20 11.91 19.94
N LYS A 202 -0.38 12.76 19.12
CA LYS A 202 0.12 13.15 17.80
C LYS A 202 1.54 13.71 17.75
N THR A 203 2.08 14.20 18.87
CA THR A 203 3.44 14.77 18.95
C THR A 203 4.48 13.79 19.48
N GLN A 204 4.07 12.59 19.92
CA GLN A 204 4.98 11.58 20.45
C GLN A 204 5.43 10.63 19.35
N ASN A 205 6.72 10.33 19.31
CA ASN A 205 7.36 9.55 18.25
C ASN A 205 7.22 8.06 18.53
N SER A 206 6.27 7.41 17.86
CA SER A 206 6.18 5.95 17.88
C SER A 206 7.00 5.33 16.75
N VAL A 207 7.52 4.13 16.98
CA VAL A 207 8.23 3.36 15.97
C VAL A 207 7.48 2.07 15.69
N ILE A 208 7.07 1.88 14.43
CA ILE A 208 6.35 0.68 14.00
C ILE A 208 7.14 0.02 12.88
N ARG A 209 7.45 -1.27 13.03
CA ARG A 209 8.14 -2.07 12.01
C ARG A 209 7.31 -3.29 11.66
N ILE A 210 6.93 -3.38 10.38
CA ILE A 210 6.24 -4.53 9.81
C ILE A 210 7.23 -5.21 8.87
N GLU A 211 7.90 -6.23 9.39
CA GLU A 211 8.96 -6.97 8.69
C GLU A 211 8.45 -8.31 8.16
N GLY A 212 7.31 -8.77 8.67
CA GLY A 212 6.65 -10.02 8.30
C GLY A 212 5.24 -10.12 8.87
N GLY A 213 4.64 -11.30 8.80
CA GLY A 213 3.30 -11.56 9.32
C GLY A 213 2.17 -11.00 8.45
N GLU A 214 0.97 -11.01 9.01
CA GLU A 214 -0.26 -10.55 8.33
C GLU A 214 -1.05 -9.61 9.24
N LEU A 215 -1.37 -8.42 8.74
CA LEU A 215 -2.23 -7.43 9.38
C LEU A 215 -3.51 -7.30 8.57
N ILE A 216 -4.65 -7.59 9.19
CA ILE A 216 -5.96 -7.62 8.52
C ILE A 216 -6.95 -6.73 9.26
N SER A 217 -7.59 -5.83 8.52
CA SER A 217 -8.80 -5.15 8.94
C SER A 217 -10.00 -5.64 8.14
N THR A 218 -11.08 -5.99 8.83
CA THR A 218 -12.30 -6.49 8.17
C THR A 218 -13.28 -5.40 7.75
N SER A 219 -13.08 -4.15 8.20
CA SER A 219 -13.96 -3.04 7.84
C SER A 219 -13.25 -1.72 7.55
N ASP A 220 -11.98 -1.58 7.95
CA ASP A 220 -11.28 -0.31 8.03
C ASP A 220 -9.89 -0.36 7.37
N TYR A 221 -9.03 0.64 7.65
CA TYR A 221 -7.60 0.59 7.36
C TYR A 221 -6.90 -0.40 8.28
N ALA A 222 -6.08 -1.27 7.71
CA ALA A 222 -5.32 -2.23 8.51
C ALA A 222 -4.30 -1.52 9.43
N VAL A 223 -3.71 -0.42 8.96
CA VAL A 223 -2.76 0.40 9.72
C VAL A 223 -3.20 1.86 9.73
N TYR A 224 -3.38 2.43 10.92
CA TYR A 224 -3.78 3.84 11.11
C TYR A 224 -2.73 4.61 11.89
N LEU A 225 -2.15 5.65 11.26
CA LEU A 225 -0.97 6.38 11.74
C LEU A 225 -1.30 7.87 11.99
N PRO A 226 -1.85 8.25 13.16
CA PRO A 226 -2.22 9.63 13.46
C PRO A 226 -1.15 10.43 14.19
N GLN A 227 -0.01 9.83 14.53
CA GLN A 227 1.00 10.41 15.40
C GLN A 227 2.38 10.49 14.75
N SER A 228 3.25 11.29 15.34
CA SER A 228 4.65 11.42 14.90
C SER A 228 5.41 10.11 15.04
N GLY A 229 6.56 10.03 14.43
CA GLY A 229 7.41 8.88 14.44
C GLY A 229 7.54 8.23 13.07
N THR A 230 8.03 7.02 13.05
CA THR A 230 8.35 6.32 11.81
C THR A 230 7.70 4.95 11.77
N THR A 231 6.95 4.71 10.71
CA THR A 231 6.47 3.37 10.35
C THR A 231 7.24 2.86 9.15
N THR A 232 7.82 1.67 9.26
CA THR A 232 8.48 0.99 8.15
C THR A 232 7.79 -0.34 7.87
N ILE A 233 7.39 -0.54 6.62
CA ILE A 233 6.82 -1.79 6.13
C ILE A 233 7.80 -2.35 5.11
N SER A 234 8.57 -3.36 5.51
CA SER A 234 9.61 -3.97 4.68
C SER A 234 9.25 -5.38 4.21
N GLY A 235 8.25 -5.99 4.83
CA GLY A 235 7.73 -7.32 4.49
C GLY A 235 6.31 -7.51 4.98
N GLY A 236 5.84 -8.77 4.95
CA GLY A 236 4.50 -9.13 5.40
C GLY A 236 3.38 -8.66 4.49
N LYS A 237 2.15 -8.87 4.97
CA LYS A 237 0.92 -8.50 4.27
C LYS A 237 0.09 -7.54 5.12
N VAL A 238 -0.29 -6.42 4.55
CA VAL A 238 -1.19 -5.43 5.14
C VAL A 238 -2.44 -5.38 4.28
N TYR A 239 -3.56 -5.81 4.83
CA TYR A 239 -4.82 -5.93 4.10
C TYR A 239 -5.94 -5.24 4.87
N GLY A 240 -6.62 -4.31 4.24
CA GLY A 240 -7.80 -3.68 4.80
C GLY A 240 -8.96 -3.64 3.81
N VAL A 241 -10.16 -3.90 4.31
CA VAL A 241 -11.38 -3.74 3.51
C VAL A 241 -11.60 -2.26 3.19
N GLY A 242 -11.40 -1.37 4.15
CA GLY A 242 -11.44 0.08 3.92
C GLY A 242 -10.18 0.61 3.25
N GLY A 243 -9.02 0.11 3.63
CA GLY A 243 -7.73 0.52 3.07
C GLY A 243 -6.55 -0.18 3.72
N GLY A 244 -5.38 -0.12 3.08
CA GLY A 244 -4.16 -0.69 3.63
C GLY A 244 -3.61 0.15 4.77
N VAL A 245 -3.10 1.33 4.46
CA VAL A 245 -2.47 2.26 5.42
C VAL A 245 -3.09 3.64 5.29
N CYS A 246 -3.48 4.24 6.40
CA CYS A 246 -3.82 5.66 6.48
C CYS A 246 -2.79 6.40 7.33
N ILE A 247 -2.15 7.43 6.77
CA ILE A 247 -1.20 8.27 7.47
C ILE A 247 -1.71 9.70 7.62
N ASN A 248 -1.79 10.17 8.87
CA ASN A 248 -2.23 11.51 9.24
C ASN A 248 -1.09 12.39 9.78
N ARG A 249 0.04 11.79 10.14
CA ARG A 249 1.26 12.47 10.60
C ARG A 249 2.44 11.50 10.63
N GLY A 250 3.68 12.04 10.54
CA GLY A 250 4.91 11.26 10.68
C GLY A 250 5.44 10.72 9.36
N THR A 251 6.26 9.69 9.42
CA THR A 251 6.95 9.12 8.27
C THR A 251 6.51 7.67 8.03
N LEU A 252 6.14 7.36 6.79
CA LEU A 252 5.89 6.00 6.31
C LEU A 252 6.96 5.62 5.29
N ASN A 253 7.67 4.53 5.55
CA ASN A 253 8.59 3.91 4.59
C ASN A 253 7.99 2.58 4.14
N VAL A 254 7.90 2.36 2.82
CA VAL A 254 7.51 1.08 2.22
C VAL A 254 8.67 0.59 1.38
N GLU A 255 9.15 -0.60 1.66
CA GLU A 255 10.33 -1.15 1.00
C GLU A 255 10.30 -2.69 0.97
N GLY A 256 11.34 -3.29 0.41
CA GLY A 256 11.49 -4.75 0.40
C GLY A 256 10.35 -5.49 -0.31
N THR A 257 9.79 -6.48 0.37
CA THR A 257 8.72 -7.36 -0.14
C THR A 257 7.34 -7.05 0.46
N ALA A 258 7.16 -5.87 1.03
CA ALA A 258 5.88 -5.42 1.59
C ALA A 258 4.73 -5.62 0.59
N LEU A 259 3.63 -6.20 1.05
CA LEU A 259 2.40 -6.33 0.26
C LEU A 259 1.28 -5.55 0.96
N ILE A 260 0.84 -4.44 0.37
CA ILE A 260 -0.21 -3.60 0.92
C ILE A 260 -1.42 -3.65 -0.01
N THR A 261 -2.57 -4.06 0.51
CA THR A 261 -3.78 -4.31 -0.29
C THR A 261 -4.99 -3.61 0.32
N SER A 262 -5.79 -2.97 -0.54
CA SER A 262 -7.12 -2.46 -0.22
C SER A 262 -8.18 -3.14 -1.08
N LYS A 263 -9.31 -3.50 -0.47
CA LYS A 263 -10.50 -4.03 -1.14
C LYS A 263 -11.63 -3.01 -1.29
N GLY A 264 -11.52 -1.87 -0.62
CA GLY A 264 -12.52 -0.82 -0.73
C GLY A 264 -12.56 -0.18 -2.11
N THR A 265 -13.74 0.22 -2.54
CA THR A 265 -13.98 0.82 -3.88
C THR A 265 -14.43 2.28 -3.80
N GLY A 266 -14.54 2.86 -2.63
CA GLY A 266 -15.06 4.21 -2.46
C GLY A 266 -14.68 4.85 -1.14
N ASP A 267 -15.49 5.81 -0.74
CA ASP A 267 -15.37 6.51 0.51
C ASP A 267 -15.69 5.59 1.69
N THR A 268 -14.82 5.52 2.67
CA THR A 268 -15.02 4.75 3.91
C THR A 268 -15.85 5.50 4.94
N GLY A 269 -16.31 6.72 4.61
CA GLY A 269 -17.10 7.58 5.48
C GLY A 269 -16.27 8.46 6.42
N ASP A 270 -16.97 9.43 7.02
CA ASP A 270 -16.39 10.24 8.11
C ASP A 270 -16.45 9.45 9.42
N TRP A 271 -15.31 9.24 10.03
CA TRP A 271 -15.19 8.50 11.30
C TRP A 271 -15.67 9.29 12.53
N GLY A 272 -16.30 10.44 12.32
CA GLY A 272 -16.83 11.28 13.40
C GLY A 272 -15.73 12.04 14.18
N ASP A 273 -14.49 11.86 13.81
CA ASP A 273 -13.36 12.61 14.37
C ASP A 273 -12.99 13.82 13.52
N GLY A 274 -13.80 14.11 12.49
CA GLY A 274 -13.61 15.19 11.53
C GLY A 274 -12.45 14.93 10.55
N THR A 275 -12.06 13.67 10.31
CA THR A 275 -11.00 13.34 9.33
C THR A 275 -11.44 13.58 7.90
N GLY A 276 -12.72 13.87 7.67
CA GLY A 276 -13.28 13.93 6.32
C GLY A 276 -13.37 12.54 5.70
N ASN A 277 -13.84 12.50 4.49
CA ASN A 277 -14.00 11.27 3.75
C ASN A 277 -12.65 10.60 3.50
N MET A 278 -12.48 9.41 4.07
CA MET A 278 -11.29 8.60 3.86
C MET A 278 -11.52 7.71 2.64
N GLU A 279 -10.83 8.01 1.56
CA GLU A 279 -10.93 7.24 0.34
C GLU A 279 -10.20 5.90 0.46
N SER A 280 -10.84 4.84 -0.01
CA SER A 280 -10.22 3.53 -0.07
C SER A 280 -8.98 3.54 -0.96
N ALA A 281 -7.84 3.18 -0.39
CA ALA A 281 -6.56 3.11 -1.10
C ALA A 281 -5.63 2.09 -0.45
N ALA A 282 -4.63 1.59 -1.18
CA ALA A 282 -3.57 0.86 -0.53
C ALA A 282 -2.83 1.77 0.47
N ILE A 283 -2.58 3.03 0.09
CA ILE A 283 -2.08 4.08 1.01
C ILE A 283 -2.92 5.35 0.83
N ASN A 284 -3.53 5.82 1.91
CA ASN A 284 -4.14 7.14 1.98
C ASN A 284 -3.25 8.08 2.81
N VAL A 285 -2.82 9.18 2.18
CA VAL A 285 -2.03 10.23 2.82
C VAL A 285 -2.98 11.37 3.17
N ALA A 286 -3.58 11.29 4.36
CA ALA A 286 -4.60 12.24 4.80
C ALA A 286 -4.02 13.51 5.45
N ALA A 287 -2.81 13.42 6.05
CA ALA A 287 -2.07 14.55 6.63
C ALA A 287 -2.90 15.46 7.56
N LYS A 288 -3.81 14.88 8.35
CA LYS A 288 -4.76 15.63 9.16
C LYS A 288 -4.14 16.30 10.39
N TYR A 289 -3.19 15.64 11.02
CA TYR A 289 -2.64 16.08 12.30
C TYR A 289 -1.24 16.68 12.19
N GLY A 290 -0.67 16.73 11.01
CA GLY A 290 0.64 17.28 10.75
C GLY A 290 1.25 16.83 9.43
N ASP A 291 2.50 17.25 9.20
CA ASP A 291 3.23 16.86 8.00
C ASP A 291 3.43 15.36 7.92
N CYS A 292 3.25 14.83 6.71
CA CYS A 292 3.49 13.44 6.37
C CYS A 292 4.64 13.34 5.38
N VAL A 293 5.52 12.37 5.61
CA VAL A 293 6.53 11.95 4.63
C VAL A 293 6.26 10.50 4.26
N VAL A 294 6.04 10.23 2.97
CA VAL A 294 5.82 8.87 2.47
C VAL A 294 6.93 8.52 1.48
N ASN A 295 7.72 7.53 1.79
CA ASN A 295 8.81 7.05 0.95
C ASN A 295 8.50 5.63 0.48
N ILE A 296 8.26 5.45 -0.81
CA ILE A 296 8.01 4.14 -1.42
C ILE A 296 9.25 3.76 -2.22
N LYS A 297 10.04 2.84 -1.67
CA LYS A 297 11.29 2.35 -2.24
C LYS A 297 11.17 0.95 -2.83
N GLY A 298 10.06 0.26 -2.58
CA GLY A 298 9.80 -1.10 -3.01
C GLY A 298 8.40 -1.56 -2.59
N GLY A 299 8.20 -2.88 -2.56
CA GLY A 299 6.92 -3.49 -2.22
C GLY A 299 5.91 -3.51 -3.37
N THR A 300 4.73 -4.04 -3.07
CA THR A 300 3.59 -4.12 -3.98
C THR A 300 2.38 -3.47 -3.34
N LEU A 301 1.81 -2.47 -4.00
CA LEU A 301 0.61 -1.77 -3.59
C LEU A 301 -0.52 -2.13 -4.55
N THR A 302 -1.56 -2.76 -4.01
CA THR A 302 -2.70 -3.25 -4.80
C THR A 302 -4.01 -2.71 -4.23
N ALA A 303 -4.83 -2.12 -5.05
CA ALA A 303 -6.13 -1.62 -4.62
C ALA A 303 -7.19 -1.78 -5.71
N GLU A 304 -8.44 -1.99 -5.29
CA GLU A 304 -9.58 -1.96 -6.21
C GLU A 304 -9.97 -0.52 -6.60
N ALA A 305 -9.69 0.47 -5.74
CA ALA A 305 -9.82 1.89 -6.06
C ALA A 305 -8.50 2.44 -6.59
N ASN A 306 -7.64 2.98 -5.75
CA ASN A 306 -6.35 3.55 -6.12
C ASN A 306 -5.23 3.01 -5.23
N ALA A 307 -4.04 2.79 -5.80
CA ALA A 307 -2.88 2.38 -5.02
C ALA A 307 -2.46 3.47 -4.02
N LEU A 308 -2.59 4.75 -4.41
CA LEU A 308 -2.37 5.89 -3.53
C LEU A 308 -3.42 6.96 -3.75
N VAL A 309 -3.90 7.52 -2.62
CA VAL A 309 -4.69 8.74 -2.59
C VAL A 309 -4.04 9.73 -1.62
N SER A 310 -3.99 10.98 -1.98
CA SER A 310 -3.58 12.07 -1.10
C SER A 310 -4.77 13.00 -0.92
N THR A 311 -5.52 12.79 0.16
CA THR A 311 -6.70 13.61 0.45
C THR A 311 -6.32 14.98 1.01
N GLY A 312 -5.17 15.08 1.67
CA GLY A 312 -4.62 16.32 2.22
C GLY A 312 -5.58 17.07 3.16
N ASN A 313 -5.05 17.78 4.09
CA ASN A 313 -5.86 18.72 4.88
C ASN A 313 -5.32 20.13 4.71
N ALA A 314 -6.20 21.13 4.73
CA ALA A 314 -5.80 22.54 4.66
C ALA A 314 -4.78 22.87 5.76
N GLY A 315 -3.56 23.20 5.35
CA GLY A 315 -2.46 23.58 6.23
C GLY A 315 -1.27 22.62 6.28
N TYR A 316 -1.38 21.42 5.72
CA TYR A 316 -0.26 20.47 5.65
C TYR A 316 -0.06 19.97 4.22
N THR A 317 1.19 19.95 3.78
CA THR A 317 1.55 19.43 2.43
C THR A 317 2.35 18.15 2.61
N PRO A 318 1.79 17.00 2.27
CA PRO A 318 2.51 15.75 2.36
C PRO A 318 3.65 15.70 1.33
N ALA A 319 4.81 15.17 1.74
CA ALA A 319 5.91 14.84 0.85
C ALA A 319 5.83 13.36 0.48
N ILE A 320 5.57 13.07 -0.79
CA ILE A 320 5.48 11.70 -1.31
C ILE A 320 6.62 11.47 -2.28
N ASN A 321 7.44 10.45 -2.03
CA ASN A 321 8.62 10.10 -2.80
C ASN A 321 8.53 8.66 -3.25
N VAL A 322 8.54 8.41 -4.55
CA VAL A 322 8.45 7.06 -5.13
C VAL A 322 9.73 6.77 -5.89
N SER A 323 10.52 5.82 -5.41
CA SER A 323 11.76 5.40 -6.04
C SER A 323 11.75 3.94 -6.54
N GLY A 324 10.78 3.14 -6.12
CA GLY A 324 10.61 1.75 -6.53
C GLY A 324 9.24 1.20 -6.17
N GLY A 325 8.97 -0.03 -6.60
CA GLY A 325 7.76 -0.77 -6.26
C GLY A 325 6.92 -1.18 -7.48
N THR A 326 5.87 -1.94 -7.18
CA THR A 326 4.87 -2.40 -8.15
C THR A 326 3.48 -1.92 -7.73
N PHE A 327 2.71 -1.36 -8.65
CA PHE A 327 1.46 -0.69 -8.35
C PHE A 327 0.32 -1.21 -9.23
N SER A 328 -0.90 -1.25 -8.68
CA SER A 328 -2.09 -1.68 -9.42
C SER A 328 -2.65 -0.62 -10.39
N ASP A 329 -2.17 0.60 -10.29
CA ASP A 329 -2.60 1.74 -11.11
C ASP A 329 -1.52 2.84 -11.15
N PRO A 330 -1.68 3.85 -12.04
CA PRO A 330 -0.72 4.94 -12.19
C PRO A 330 -0.73 6.03 -11.13
N SER A 331 -1.55 5.97 -10.09
CA SER A 331 -1.74 7.06 -9.11
C SER A 331 -0.44 7.54 -8.44
N LEU A 332 0.57 6.67 -8.34
CA LEU A 332 1.88 7.01 -7.77
C LEU A 332 2.85 7.69 -8.74
N LEU A 333 2.58 7.63 -10.04
CA LEU A 333 3.54 8.10 -11.05
C LEU A 333 3.78 9.62 -11.01
N GLY A 334 2.85 10.38 -10.43
CA GLY A 334 3.04 11.83 -10.18
C GLY A 334 4.12 12.16 -9.13
N HIS A 335 4.58 11.18 -8.37
CA HIS A 335 5.50 11.34 -7.24
C HIS A 335 6.87 10.69 -7.44
N LEU A 336 7.23 10.35 -8.68
CA LEU A 336 8.50 9.69 -9.00
C LEU A 336 9.70 10.53 -8.58
N SER A 337 10.60 9.91 -7.83
CA SER A 337 11.93 10.46 -7.56
C SER A 337 12.83 10.35 -8.78
N ALA A 338 13.91 11.12 -8.82
CA ALA A 338 14.92 10.98 -9.87
C ALA A 338 15.55 9.56 -9.83
N GLY A 339 15.65 8.92 -10.99
CA GLY A 339 16.17 7.55 -11.10
C GLY A 339 15.28 6.46 -10.56
N ALA A 340 14.00 6.75 -10.32
CA ALA A 340 13.02 5.75 -9.85
C ALA A 340 12.94 4.55 -10.81
N ASN A 341 12.69 3.35 -10.24
CA ASN A 341 12.46 2.14 -11.01
C ASN A 341 11.15 1.50 -10.53
N VAL A 342 10.09 1.68 -11.31
CA VAL A 342 8.74 1.31 -10.92
C VAL A 342 8.02 0.50 -11.98
N LYS A 343 7.08 -0.32 -11.53
CA LYS A 343 6.18 -1.08 -12.38
C LYS A 343 4.74 -0.77 -12.04
N VAL A 344 3.91 -0.64 -13.07
CA VAL A 344 2.46 -0.57 -12.95
C VAL A 344 1.87 -1.77 -13.69
N LYS A 345 0.93 -2.46 -13.05
CA LYS A 345 0.12 -3.50 -13.70
C LYS A 345 -1.33 -3.24 -13.40
N LEU A 346 -2.10 -2.82 -14.40
CA LEU A 346 -3.50 -2.50 -14.23
C LEU A 346 -4.31 -3.75 -13.83
N LEU A 347 -5.22 -3.58 -12.90
CA LEU A 347 -6.20 -4.62 -12.52
C LEU A 347 -7.57 -4.38 -13.17
N LYS A 348 -7.81 -3.18 -13.67
CA LYS A 348 -9.01 -2.72 -14.36
C LYS A 348 -8.67 -1.55 -15.25
N ASP A 349 -9.64 -1.08 -16.03
CA ASP A 349 -9.50 0.18 -16.74
C ASP A 349 -9.20 1.31 -15.75
N TYR A 350 -8.20 2.11 -16.07
CA TYR A 350 -7.81 3.26 -15.28
C TYR A 350 -8.26 4.55 -15.97
N GLU A 351 -8.83 5.43 -15.18
CA GLU A 351 -9.21 6.77 -15.61
C GLU A 351 -8.43 7.79 -14.79
N GLY A 352 -7.61 8.59 -15.48
CA GLY A 352 -6.75 9.54 -14.79
C GLY A 352 -5.83 10.32 -15.72
N PRO A 353 -5.02 11.23 -15.16
CA PRO A 353 -4.07 12.02 -15.94
C PRO A 353 -2.99 11.14 -16.56
N GLY A 354 -2.29 11.69 -17.55
CA GLY A 354 -1.07 11.09 -18.10
C GLY A 354 0.14 11.22 -17.18
N LEU A 355 1.34 11.07 -17.74
CA LEU A 355 2.60 11.09 -16.99
C LEU A 355 3.52 12.19 -17.47
N GLY A 356 4.05 12.98 -16.52
CA GLY A 356 5.12 13.95 -16.76
C GLY A 356 6.44 13.51 -16.14
N ILE A 357 7.43 13.28 -16.97
CA ILE A 357 8.83 13.09 -16.56
C ILE A 357 9.61 14.31 -17.07
N PHE A 358 10.23 15.07 -16.19
CA PHE A 358 10.93 16.29 -16.53
C PHE A 358 12.42 16.21 -16.23
N TYR A 359 13.25 16.72 -17.16
CA TYR A 359 14.70 16.75 -17.00
C TYR A 359 15.12 17.60 -15.78
N GLY A 360 15.97 17.01 -14.92
CA GLY A 360 16.45 17.68 -13.71
C GLY A 360 15.40 17.89 -12.60
N LYS A 361 14.22 17.29 -12.75
CA LYS A 361 13.11 17.34 -11.79
C LYS A 361 12.70 15.94 -11.37
N ASN A 362 11.57 15.86 -10.65
CA ASN A 362 10.98 14.60 -10.23
C ASN A 362 10.78 13.67 -11.45
N GLY A 363 11.11 12.40 -11.27
CA GLY A 363 11.04 11.39 -12.31
C GLY A 363 12.17 11.41 -13.35
N SER A 364 13.10 12.39 -13.32
CA SER A 364 14.21 12.39 -14.27
C SER A 364 15.01 11.08 -14.19
N ARG A 365 15.42 10.54 -15.33
CA ARG A 365 16.12 9.25 -15.47
C ARG A 365 15.35 8.05 -14.89
N ALA A 366 14.04 8.14 -14.73
CA ALA A 366 13.23 7.04 -14.25
C ALA A 366 13.13 5.91 -15.27
N THR A 367 13.00 4.69 -14.77
CA THR A 367 12.58 3.51 -15.52
C THR A 367 11.16 3.17 -15.10
N VAL A 368 10.22 3.25 -16.02
CA VAL A 368 8.78 3.05 -15.76
C VAL A 368 8.26 1.98 -16.72
N GLU A 369 7.82 0.87 -16.17
CA GLU A 369 7.17 -0.20 -16.91
C GLU A 369 5.67 -0.21 -16.60
N ILE A 370 4.84 -0.06 -17.64
CA ILE A 370 3.38 0.00 -17.53
C ILE A 370 2.79 -1.17 -18.31
N ASP A 371 2.38 -2.21 -17.58
CA ASP A 371 1.60 -3.31 -18.14
C ASP A 371 0.11 -2.97 -17.99
N LEU A 372 -0.51 -2.62 -19.09
CA LEU A 372 -1.93 -2.32 -19.13
C LEU A 372 -2.80 -3.58 -18.94
N ASN A 373 -2.21 -4.79 -19.02
CA ASN A 373 -2.84 -6.05 -18.67
C ASN A 373 -4.21 -6.26 -19.34
N GLN A 374 -4.33 -5.92 -20.63
CA GLN A 374 -5.54 -5.92 -21.47
C GLN A 374 -6.58 -4.83 -21.12
N HIS A 375 -6.27 -3.94 -20.19
CA HIS A 375 -7.11 -2.82 -19.80
C HIS A 375 -6.80 -1.54 -20.58
N ALA A 376 -7.64 -0.53 -20.37
CA ALA A 376 -7.46 0.79 -20.95
C ALA A 376 -7.00 1.82 -19.91
N TRP A 377 -6.06 2.67 -20.32
CA TRP A 377 -5.80 3.94 -19.63
C TRP A 377 -6.56 5.02 -20.37
N ASN A 378 -7.68 5.42 -19.81
CA ASN A 378 -8.55 6.49 -20.31
C ASN A 378 -8.07 7.82 -19.70
N LEU A 379 -7.43 8.63 -20.54
CA LEU A 379 -6.87 9.89 -20.13
C LEU A 379 -7.96 10.91 -19.86
N THR A 380 -8.05 11.35 -18.63
CA THR A 380 -8.90 12.46 -18.22
C THR A 380 -8.18 13.77 -18.45
N ASN A 381 -8.96 14.82 -18.50
CA ASN A 381 -8.57 16.17 -18.84
C ASN A 381 -7.15 16.63 -18.56
N ASP A 382 -6.79 17.51 -19.43
CA ASP A 382 -5.71 18.48 -19.47
C ASP A 382 -4.32 17.93 -19.27
N PRO A 383 -3.70 17.82 -20.37
CA PRO A 383 -2.27 17.68 -20.47
C PRO A 383 -1.63 18.86 -19.78
N LEU A 384 -0.98 18.55 -18.72
CA LEU A 384 -0.42 19.52 -17.78
C LEU A 384 0.96 19.99 -18.17
N PHE A 385 1.50 19.52 -19.31
CA PHE A 385 2.92 19.54 -19.48
C PHE A 385 3.30 20.35 -20.72
N GLY A 386 3.33 21.65 -20.56
CA GLY A 386 3.98 22.51 -21.54
C GLY A 386 5.44 22.67 -21.20
N SER A 387 6.35 22.11 -22.01
CA SER A 387 7.76 22.45 -21.91
C SER A 387 8.17 23.00 -23.21
N THR A 388 8.16 23.44 -24.08
CA THR A 388 8.73 23.84 -25.40
C THR A 388 7.71 24.33 -26.41
N GLY A 389 6.85 25.24 -26.01
CA GLY A 389 5.99 25.97 -26.94
C GLY A 389 4.74 25.25 -27.43
N TYR A 390 4.59 23.96 -27.11
CA TYR A 390 3.36 23.20 -27.32
C TYR A 390 2.79 22.83 -25.97
N GLN A 391 1.84 23.61 -25.50
CA GLN A 391 1.01 23.26 -24.36
C GLN A 391 0.11 22.09 -24.78
N ASN A 392 -0.32 21.27 -23.82
CA ASN A 392 -1.33 20.26 -24.02
C ASN A 392 -0.82 18.91 -24.57
N GLN A 393 -0.01 18.26 -23.75
CA GLN A 393 0.42 16.86 -23.93
C GLN A 393 -0.13 15.99 -22.82
N TYR A 394 -0.53 14.76 -23.10
CA TYR A 394 -0.91 13.84 -22.04
C TYR A 394 0.29 13.18 -21.38
N PHE A 395 1.30 12.85 -22.18
CA PHE A 395 2.56 12.32 -21.68
C PHE A 395 3.70 13.23 -22.16
N HIS A 396 4.49 13.70 -21.21
CA HIS A 396 5.76 14.36 -21.46
C HIS A 396 6.88 13.49 -20.91
N LEU A 397 7.64 12.86 -21.80
CA LEU A 397 8.66 11.88 -21.46
C LEU A 397 10.04 12.43 -21.82
N GLU A 398 10.73 12.99 -20.83
CA GLU A 398 11.99 13.72 -21.03
C GLU A 398 13.19 12.77 -21.17
N LYS A 399 14.29 13.28 -21.71
CA LYS A 399 15.49 12.52 -22.01
C LYS A 399 16.04 11.75 -20.80
N ASP A 400 16.82 10.72 -21.08
CA ASP A 400 17.47 9.82 -20.12
C ASP A 400 16.49 8.95 -19.30
N ALA A 401 15.19 8.98 -19.55
CA ALA A 401 14.22 8.06 -19.00
C ALA A 401 13.99 6.85 -19.93
N PHE A 402 13.48 5.76 -19.35
CA PHE A 402 13.07 4.55 -20.04
C PHE A 402 11.62 4.27 -19.70
N VAL A 403 10.75 4.35 -20.68
CA VAL A 403 9.30 4.13 -20.47
C VAL A 403 8.81 3.04 -21.39
N THR A 404 8.16 2.04 -20.80
CA THR A 404 7.57 0.93 -21.53
C THR A 404 6.08 0.85 -21.26
N PHE A 405 5.28 0.81 -22.32
CA PHE A 405 3.87 0.43 -22.27
C PHE A 405 3.69 -0.92 -22.93
N ARG A 406 2.88 -1.78 -22.31
CA ARG A 406 2.55 -3.09 -22.90
C ARG A 406 1.10 -3.51 -22.65
N ASN A 407 0.59 -4.37 -23.56
CA ASN A 407 -0.61 -5.19 -23.39
C ASN A 407 -1.91 -4.41 -23.11
N GLY A 408 -2.29 -3.41 -23.88
CA GLY A 408 -3.57 -2.74 -23.68
C GLY A 408 -3.76 -1.48 -24.49
N THR A 409 -4.62 -0.58 -24.02
CA THR A 409 -5.02 0.61 -24.77
C THR A 409 -4.73 1.88 -23.97
N VAL A 410 -4.22 2.92 -24.67
CA VAL A 410 -4.12 4.28 -24.12
C VAL A 410 -4.89 5.21 -25.04
N GLN A 411 -5.84 5.95 -24.49
CA GLN A 411 -6.71 6.84 -25.26
C GLN A 411 -7.25 7.99 -24.42
N PRO A 412 -7.57 9.14 -24.99
CA PRO A 412 -8.35 10.17 -24.33
C PRO A 412 -9.78 9.67 -24.04
N LYS A 413 -10.34 10.01 -22.88
CA LYS A 413 -11.71 9.67 -22.50
C LYS A 413 -12.75 10.43 -23.33
N GLU A 414 -12.48 11.70 -23.62
CA GLU A 414 -13.38 12.61 -24.31
C GLU A 414 -12.65 13.37 -25.44
N VAL A 415 -13.37 14.30 -26.09
CA VAL A 415 -12.77 15.22 -27.06
C VAL A 415 -11.77 16.10 -26.32
N ALA A 416 -10.55 15.64 -26.30
CA ALA A 416 -9.52 16.24 -25.51
C ALA A 416 -8.89 17.45 -26.20
N SER A 417 -8.51 18.43 -25.42
CA SER A 417 -7.76 19.60 -25.86
C SER A 417 -6.27 19.30 -26.13
N GLY A 418 -5.80 18.06 -25.86
CA GLY A 418 -4.42 17.65 -25.99
C GLY A 418 -3.92 17.61 -27.43
N ARG A 419 -2.88 18.40 -27.72
CA ARG A 419 -2.28 18.49 -29.03
C ARG A 419 -1.39 17.29 -29.38
N MET A 420 -0.88 16.60 -28.38
CA MET A 420 -0.09 15.38 -28.49
C MET A 420 -0.56 14.36 -27.43
N LEU A 421 -0.65 13.10 -27.82
CA LEU A 421 -0.83 12.06 -26.83
C LEU A 421 0.49 11.86 -26.07
N ILE A 422 1.58 11.61 -26.79
CA ILE A 422 2.92 11.44 -26.21
C ILE A 422 3.90 12.43 -26.87
N GLN A 423 4.58 13.24 -26.07
CA GLN A 423 5.79 13.93 -26.47
C GLN A 423 7.01 13.16 -25.93
N ASN A 424 7.78 12.56 -26.81
CA ASN A 424 8.86 11.66 -26.47
C ASN A 424 10.24 12.29 -26.71
N TYR A 425 11.01 12.39 -25.64
CA TYR A 425 12.45 12.66 -25.64
C TYR A 425 13.27 11.53 -25.04
N CYS A 426 12.60 10.47 -24.54
CA CYS A 426 13.20 9.35 -23.79
C CYS A 426 13.45 8.12 -24.68
N HIS A 427 13.71 7.00 -24.02
CA HIS A 427 13.66 5.67 -24.64
C HIS A 427 12.27 5.07 -24.39
N LEU A 428 11.38 5.21 -25.39
CA LEU A 428 10.00 4.73 -25.34
C LEU A 428 9.89 3.35 -26.02
N THR A 429 9.26 2.42 -25.33
CA THR A 429 8.92 1.10 -25.89
C THR A 429 7.42 0.87 -25.80
N LEU A 430 6.82 0.48 -26.92
CA LEU A 430 5.43 0.08 -27.06
C LEU A 430 5.39 -1.37 -27.53
N ASP A 431 4.84 -2.28 -26.73
CA ASP A 431 4.70 -3.69 -27.07
C ASP A 431 3.27 -4.17 -26.87
N LYS A 432 2.59 -4.55 -27.95
CA LYS A 432 1.17 -4.97 -27.95
C LYS A 432 0.23 -3.90 -27.38
N VAL A 433 0.46 -2.65 -27.74
CA VAL A 433 -0.30 -1.50 -27.26
C VAL A 433 -1.14 -0.90 -28.39
N LYS A 434 -2.35 -0.46 -28.07
CA LYS A 434 -3.15 0.40 -28.93
C LYS A 434 -3.06 1.83 -28.40
N LEU A 435 -2.44 2.72 -29.17
CA LEU A 435 -2.49 4.16 -28.90
C LEU A 435 -3.52 4.79 -29.85
N ILE A 436 -4.49 5.48 -29.28
CA ILE A 436 -5.56 6.14 -30.05
C ILE A 436 -5.49 7.64 -29.75
N GLY A 437 -5.19 8.43 -30.76
CA GLY A 437 -5.20 9.89 -30.66
C GLY A 437 -6.62 10.46 -30.70
N GLY A 438 -6.90 11.43 -29.85
CA GLY A 438 -8.13 12.21 -29.94
C GLY A 438 -8.15 13.13 -31.16
N SER A 439 -9.32 13.68 -31.52
CA SER A 439 -9.50 14.57 -32.66
C SER A 439 -8.64 15.84 -32.61
N SER A 440 -8.29 16.31 -31.43
CA SER A 440 -7.41 17.45 -31.20
C SER A 440 -5.90 17.10 -31.26
N CYS A 441 -5.55 15.81 -31.17
CA CYS A 441 -4.17 15.37 -31.20
C CYS A 441 -3.60 15.51 -32.60
N LYS A 442 -2.77 16.52 -32.84
CA LYS A 442 -2.01 16.63 -34.10
C LYS A 442 -1.05 15.48 -34.28
N TYR A 443 -0.51 14.98 -33.17
CA TYR A 443 0.42 13.86 -33.13
C TYR A 443 -0.04 12.86 -32.07
N VAL A 444 -0.09 11.58 -32.43
CA VAL A 444 -0.24 10.54 -31.40
C VAL A 444 1.10 10.41 -30.66
N ILE A 445 2.20 10.34 -31.37
CA ILE A 445 3.55 10.37 -30.78
C ILE A 445 4.37 11.44 -31.50
N SER A 446 4.88 12.42 -30.77
CA SER A 446 5.90 13.33 -31.27
C SER A 446 7.27 12.94 -30.72
N ASN A 447 8.12 12.38 -31.60
CA ASN A 447 9.45 11.87 -31.23
C ASN A 447 10.51 12.93 -31.51
N ASN A 448 11.11 13.44 -30.42
CA ASN A 448 12.03 14.58 -30.52
C ASN A 448 13.47 14.23 -30.13
N ASN A 449 13.69 13.12 -29.42
CA ASN A 449 15.00 12.64 -28.98
C ASN A 449 14.91 11.19 -28.53
N GLY A 450 16.06 10.51 -28.40
CA GLY A 450 16.17 9.15 -27.88
C GLY A 450 15.66 8.09 -28.85
N SER A 451 14.73 7.26 -28.42
CA SER A 451 14.17 6.21 -29.26
C SER A 451 12.69 5.98 -29.04
N CYS A 452 12.03 5.47 -30.09
CA CYS A 452 10.68 4.93 -29.98
C CYS A 452 10.63 3.58 -30.69
N THR A 453 10.42 2.51 -29.93
CA THR A 453 10.27 1.16 -30.46
C THR A 453 8.80 0.75 -30.40
N ILE A 454 8.20 0.47 -31.55
CA ILE A 454 6.79 0.10 -31.70
C ILE A 454 6.76 -1.36 -32.18
N SER A 455 6.32 -2.28 -31.32
CA SER A 455 6.29 -3.71 -31.60
C SER A 455 4.91 -4.29 -31.43
N ASN A 456 4.38 -4.95 -32.46
CA ASN A 456 3.07 -5.60 -32.41
C ASN A 456 1.93 -4.67 -31.93
N SER A 457 2.05 -3.39 -32.21
CA SER A 457 1.24 -2.32 -31.65
C SER A 457 0.47 -1.58 -32.73
N THR A 458 -0.65 -0.98 -32.37
CA THR A 458 -1.47 -0.18 -33.26
C THR A 458 -1.42 1.27 -32.84
N ILE A 459 -1.00 2.16 -33.74
CA ILE A 459 -1.03 3.61 -33.54
C ILE A 459 -2.12 4.18 -34.46
N THR A 460 -3.13 4.80 -33.90
CA THR A 460 -4.25 5.35 -34.67
C THR A 460 -4.39 6.84 -34.39
N ALA A 461 -4.16 7.63 -35.40
CA ALA A 461 -4.42 9.06 -35.39
C ALA A 461 -5.85 9.35 -35.87
N ALA A 462 -6.41 10.48 -35.45
CA ALA A 462 -7.64 10.99 -36.03
C ALA A 462 -7.43 11.37 -37.51
N ALA A 463 -8.52 11.47 -38.26
CA ALA A 463 -8.46 11.78 -39.70
C ALA A 463 -7.61 13.03 -39.99
N GLY A 464 -6.64 12.90 -40.89
CA GLY A 464 -5.72 13.97 -41.27
C GLY A 464 -4.62 14.30 -40.27
N GLN A 465 -4.57 13.62 -39.12
CA GLN A 465 -3.57 13.84 -38.09
C GLN A 465 -2.37 12.87 -38.24
N CYS A 466 -1.30 13.14 -37.50
CA CYS A 466 -0.06 12.40 -37.54
C CYS A 466 -0.04 11.25 -36.53
N ALA A 467 0.26 10.04 -36.99
CA ALA A 467 0.45 8.89 -36.10
C ALA A 467 1.75 9.05 -35.30
N PHE A 468 2.84 9.35 -35.97
CA PHE A 468 4.07 9.74 -35.29
C PHE A 468 4.96 10.60 -36.20
N ASP A 469 5.83 11.40 -35.60
CA ASP A 469 6.92 12.07 -36.30
C ASP A 469 8.29 11.49 -35.95
N VAL A 470 9.27 11.84 -36.73
CA VAL A 470 10.70 11.66 -36.50
C VAL A 470 11.34 13.04 -36.59
N TYR A 471 11.39 13.72 -35.44
CA TYR A 471 11.82 15.12 -35.36
C TYR A 471 13.05 15.28 -34.46
N SER A 472 14.23 15.36 -35.05
CA SER A 472 15.46 15.53 -34.26
C SER A 472 15.57 16.94 -33.67
N TYR A 473 15.24 17.06 -32.37
CA TYR A 473 15.20 18.35 -31.70
C TYR A 473 16.59 18.92 -31.44
N LYS A 474 16.87 20.09 -32.06
CA LYS A 474 18.19 20.73 -32.06
C LYS A 474 18.92 20.83 -30.73
N PRO A 475 18.26 21.16 -29.60
CA PRO A 475 18.91 21.21 -28.29
C PRO A 475 19.44 19.87 -27.77
N TYR A 476 18.96 18.73 -28.33
CA TYR A 476 19.38 17.40 -27.91
C TYR A 476 20.22 16.72 -28.97
N PRO A 477 21.56 16.65 -28.79
CA PRO A 477 22.49 16.22 -29.84
C PRO A 477 22.41 14.72 -30.20
N GLY A 478 21.75 13.91 -29.38
CA GLY A 478 21.66 12.45 -29.55
C GLY A 478 20.81 12.00 -30.74
N GLY A 479 19.95 12.89 -31.25
CA GLY A 479 19.01 12.54 -32.30
C GLY A 479 17.86 11.65 -31.85
N VAL A 480 17.11 11.11 -32.82
CA VAL A 480 15.96 10.24 -32.56
C VAL A 480 15.93 9.06 -33.51
N THR A 481 15.62 7.89 -33.01
CA THR A 481 15.38 6.69 -33.79
C THR A 481 13.99 6.12 -33.52
N VAL A 482 13.18 6.00 -34.57
CA VAL A 482 11.88 5.30 -34.48
C VAL A 482 12.00 3.96 -35.21
N THR A 483 11.61 2.89 -34.52
CA THR A 483 11.64 1.52 -35.05
C THR A 483 10.25 0.90 -34.97
N VAL A 484 9.76 0.39 -36.11
CA VAL A 484 8.47 -0.32 -36.20
C VAL A 484 8.74 -1.80 -36.50
N ASN A 485 8.23 -2.67 -35.62
CA ASN A 485 8.51 -4.11 -35.67
C ASN A 485 7.22 -4.96 -35.68
N GLY A 486 7.38 -6.18 -36.15
CA GLY A 486 6.38 -7.25 -36.05
C GLY A 486 5.09 -6.92 -36.80
N GLN A 487 3.96 -7.19 -36.19
CA GLN A 487 2.63 -6.96 -36.78
C GLN A 487 2.05 -5.59 -36.42
N SER A 488 2.90 -4.58 -36.29
CA SER A 488 2.43 -3.23 -35.95
C SER A 488 1.59 -2.63 -37.07
N VAL A 489 0.59 -1.81 -36.70
CA VAL A 489 -0.30 -1.11 -37.65
C VAL A 489 -0.23 0.38 -37.37
N ILE A 490 0.12 1.16 -38.39
CA ILE A 490 0.23 2.61 -38.30
C ILE A 490 -0.88 3.26 -39.11
N ASN A 491 -1.89 3.76 -38.46
CA ASN A 491 -3.04 4.44 -39.04
C ASN A 491 -2.92 5.95 -38.83
N GLY A 492 -2.48 6.66 -39.86
CA GLY A 492 -2.26 8.10 -39.83
C GLY A 492 -0.95 8.51 -40.47
N ARG A 493 -0.82 9.79 -40.74
CA ARG A 493 0.36 10.34 -41.40
C ARG A 493 1.63 10.06 -40.59
N VAL A 494 2.70 9.79 -41.26
CA VAL A 494 4.07 9.74 -40.71
C VAL A 494 4.83 10.98 -41.19
N GLU A 495 5.40 11.73 -40.27
CA GLU A 495 6.23 12.89 -40.61
C GLU A 495 7.70 12.56 -40.34
N PHE A 496 8.56 12.84 -41.33
CA PHE A 496 9.98 12.81 -41.15
C PHE A 496 10.50 14.24 -41.34
N ASP A 497 10.67 14.94 -40.23
CA ASP A 497 11.02 16.35 -40.20
C ASP A 497 12.25 16.56 -39.31
N GLY A 498 13.23 17.25 -39.78
CA GLY A 498 14.43 17.59 -39.06
C GLY A 498 14.47 19.07 -38.72
N ASN A 499 14.75 19.39 -37.49
CA ASN A 499 14.99 20.76 -37.12
C ASN A 499 16.29 21.26 -37.75
N SER A 500 16.26 22.46 -38.33
CA SER A 500 17.37 23.12 -38.98
C SER A 500 18.71 22.93 -38.25
N GLY A 501 19.58 22.13 -38.80
CA GLY A 501 20.99 22.00 -38.43
C GLY A 501 21.41 20.78 -37.61
N LYS A 502 20.53 19.80 -37.33
CA LYS A 502 20.95 18.51 -36.78
C LYS A 502 20.21 17.36 -37.46
N LYS A 503 20.96 16.51 -38.14
CA LYS A 503 20.48 15.55 -39.11
C LYS A 503 20.51 14.10 -38.58
N ASN A 504 20.06 13.89 -37.34
CA ASN A 504 20.18 12.60 -36.65
C ASN A 504 18.82 11.91 -36.45
N GLY A 505 17.90 12.04 -37.42
CA GLY A 505 16.65 11.28 -37.42
C GLY A 505 16.82 9.95 -38.17
N ASN A 506 16.31 8.85 -37.58
CA ASN A 506 16.30 7.54 -38.20
C ASN A 506 14.91 6.94 -38.10
N LEU A 507 14.41 6.38 -39.20
CA LEU A 507 13.18 5.58 -39.23
C LEU A 507 13.49 4.20 -39.79
N VAL A 508 13.24 3.16 -38.99
CA VAL A 508 13.48 1.78 -39.40
C VAL A 508 12.16 1.02 -39.31
N ILE A 509 11.67 0.50 -40.43
CA ILE A 509 10.43 -0.29 -40.48
C ILE A 509 10.84 -1.72 -40.83
N ASN A 510 10.83 -2.58 -39.82
CA ASN A 510 11.22 -3.99 -39.95
C ASN A 510 10.04 -4.92 -40.28
N GLY A 511 8.80 -4.42 -40.19
CA GLY A 511 7.57 -5.18 -40.45
C GLY A 511 6.33 -4.36 -40.12
N GLY A 512 5.16 -4.91 -40.38
CA GLY A 512 3.87 -4.32 -40.11
C GLY A 512 3.17 -3.72 -41.31
N THR A 513 2.09 -2.97 -41.04
CA THR A 513 1.25 -2.32 -42.06
C THR A 513 1.22 -0.82 -41.83
N ILE A 514 1.52 -0.06 -42.87
CA ILE A 514 1.54 1.40 -42.89
C ILE A 514 0.31 1.89 -43.68
N ASN A 515 -0.65 2.48 -43.03
CA ASN A 515 -1.88 3.02 -43.61
C ASN A 515 -1.89 4.56 -43.62
N GLY A 516 -0.72 5.18 -43.65
CA GLY A 516 -0.59 6.61 -43.67
C GLY A 516 0.48 7.11 -44.64
N ASN A 517 0.26 8.29 -45.18
CA ASN A 517 1.20 8.95 -46.08
C ASN A 517 2.48 9.35 -45.33
N LEU A 518 3.62 9.26 -46.01
CA LEU A 518 4.86 9.88 -45.55
C LEU A 518 4.90 11.35 -46.00
N SER A 519 5.10 12.24 -45.05
CA SER A 519 5.45 13.62 -45.29
C SER A 519 6.89 13.84 -44.87
N ALA A 520 7.80 13.86 -45.83
CA ALA A 520 9.20 14.16 -45.58
C ALA A 520 9.49 15.60 -45.99
N ASN A 521 9.80 16.47 -45.02
CA ASN A 521 10.15 17.85 -45.33
C ASN A 521 11.57 17.96 -45.84
N ASN A 522 11.70 18.30 -47.10
CA ASN A 522 13.01 18.40 -47.81
C ASN A 522 13.78 19.67 -47.46
N ASP A 523 13.13 20.69 -46.92
CA ASP A 523 13.75 21.99 -46.65
C ASP A 523 14.74 21.96 -45.48
N TYR A 524 14.61 20.96 -44.62
CA TYR A 524 15.43 20.81 -43.42
C TYR A 524 16.46 19.68 -43.48
N TYR A 525 16.33 18.75 -44.41
CA TYR A 525 17.28 17.69 -44.70
C TYR A 525 17.90 17.87 -46.07
N ASP A 526 19.17 18.14 -46.13
CA ASP A 526 19.88 17.84 -47.36
C ASP A 526 19.64 16.37 -47.71
N SER A 527 19.39 16.10 -48.96
CA SER A 527 19.01 14.81 -49.54
C SER A 527 19.91 13.61 -49.14
N ILE A 528 20.97 13.85 -48.41
CA ILE A 528 22.04 12.89 -48.12
C ILE A 528 21.82 12.12 -46.81
N ASN A 529 20.94 12.54 -45.89
CA ASN A 529 20.87 11.99 -44.54
C ASN A 529 19.46 11.58 -44.06
N LYS A 530 18.56 11.25 -44.97
CA LYS A 530 17.28 10.61 -44.61
C LYS A 530 17.54 9.13 -44.39
N ASN A 531 17.77 8.75 -43.12
CA ASN A 531 17.88 7.35 -42.75
C ASN A 531 16.49 6.75 -42.60
N ILE A 532 15.79 6.50 -43.70
CA ILE A 532 14.56 5.72 -43.74
C ILE A 532 14.92 4.36 -44.33
N ILE A 533 14.77 3.32 -43.55
CA ILE A 533 15.04 1.94 -43.90
C ILE A 533 13.75 1.14 -43.79
N ILE A 534 13.33 0.57 -44.93
CA ILE A 534 12.15 -0.30 -44.98
C ILE A 534 12.62 -1.70 -45.36
N LYS A 535 12.31 -2.68 -44.56
CA LYS A 535 12.66 -4.08 -44.83
C LYS A 535 11.58 -4.77 -45.65
N GLU A 536 11.98 -5.85 -46.30
CA GLU A 536 11.08 -6.74 -47.01
C GLU A 536 9.97 -7.27 -46.08
N GLY A 537 8.75 -7.37 -46.60
CA GLY A 537 7.59 -7.84 -45.84
C GLY A 537 6.75 -6.74 -45.14
N VAL A 538 7.14 -5.47 -45.25
CA VAL A 538 6.31 -4.34 -44.84
C VAL A 538 5.15 -4.16 -45.83
N THR A 539 3.92 -4.04 -45.32
CA THR A 539 2.73 -3.83 -46.13
C THR A 539 2.31 -2.36 -46.09
N PHE A 540 1.89 -1.83 -47.24
CA PHE A 540 1.34 -0.48 -47.36
C PHE A 540 -0.12 -0.53 -47.76
N GLY A 541 -0.95 0.38 -47.20
CA GLY A 541 -2.32 0.57 -47.61
C GLY A 541 -2.42 1.02 -49.09
N ALA A 542 -3.57 0.79 -49.73
CA ALA A 542 -3.73 1.01 -51.16
C ALA A 542 -3.51 2.48 -51.62
N ASP A 543 -3.85 3.44 -50.78
CA ASP A 543 -3.87 4.87 -51.12
C ASP A 543 -2.75 5.68 -50.45
N VAL A 544 -1.69 5.00 -49.90
CA VAL A 544 -0.61 5.71 -49.22
C VAL A 544 0.42 6.25 -50.20
N THR A 545 0.89 7.46 -49.94
CA THR A 545 1.84 8.18 -50.79
C THR A 545 3.09 8.60 -50.02
N GLY A 546 4.14 9.01 -50.75
CA GLY A 546 5.38 9.53 -50.19
C GLY A 546 6.42 8.49 -49.78
N TRP A 547 6.14 7.20 -49.94
CA TRP A 547 7.01 6.09 -49.57
C TRP A 547 7.85 5.52 -50.74
N ASP A 548 7.52 5.88 -51.96
CA ASP A 548 8.05 5.21 -53.15
C ASP A 548 9.57 5.31 -53.31
N ASP A 549 10.17 6.39 -52.80
CA ASP A 549 11.62 6.58 -52.82
C ASP A 549 12.37 5.70 -51.77
N TYR A 550 11.65 4.99 -50.91
CA TYR A 550 12.21 4.26 -49.78
C TYR A 550 11.81 2.78 -49.75
N LYS A 551 10.92 2.35 -50.63
CA LYS A 551 10.44 0.95 -50.76
C LYS A 551 11.46 0.03 -51.37
#